data_29c31dfc48df22eff4c3fb19fff7d768
#
_entry.id   29c31dfc48df22eff4c3fb19fff7d768
#
_cell.length_a   1.000
_cell.length_b   1.000
_cell.length_c   1.000
_cell.angle_alpha   90.00
_cell.angle_beta   90.00
_cell.angle_gamma   90.00
#
_symmetry.space_group_name_H-M   'P 1'
#
loop_
_entity.id
_entity.type
_entity.pdbx_description
1 polymer ?
#
loop_
_entity_poly.entity_id
_entity_poly.type
_entity_poly.pdbx_seq_one_letter_code
_entity_poly.pdbx_strand_id
1 'polypeptide(L)'
;MRSLESFAALLAASSAAAGLSAIATEIGFPPHTVRLDPDLQSTLGLPNAVRSARLASGRGALRAILVECEHDTPLRTVATTIAQHCAAHASQLLWLLIATQYNGCDLTIATWSADRSKPRVVALHVDRTHIVPSDAETLAALAATAAESDILAHSAWLDTLGRDALSRKFYRNLQLVVANLAASATLGTTRATATERSDLALLYISRLLFLSFIQTKGWLDYDRRFLHNTFARCMERGGNYHRRTLLPLFFGTLNTPPRARASAARAFGRIPFLNGGLFARTTLERRYPQLRFPDHTLGAVFGELLSKYRFSPREESANWSEAAIDPEMLGKAFESLMEAKG
;
A
#
# COMPACT_ATOMS: atom_id res chain seq x y z
N MET A 1 6.32 -15.69 19.06
CA MET A 1 5.76 -14.76 18.05
C MET A 1 6.71 -14.71 16.87
N ARG A 2 6.24 -14.94 15.64
CA ARG A 2 7.10 -14.83 14.45
C ARG A 2 7.56 -13.38 14.25
N SER A 3 8.74 -13.19 13.65
CA SER A 3 9.23 -11.86 13.25
C SER A 3 8.46 -11.33 12.03
N LEU A 4 8.45 -10.02 11.81
CA LEU A 4 7.86 -9.41 10.61
C LEU A 4 8.52 -9.92 9.32
N GLU A 5 9.82 -10.19 9.34
CA GLU A 5 10.55 -10.81 8.23
C GLU A 5 10.00 -12.20 7.88
N SER A 6 9.64 -12.99 8.91
CA SER A 6 9.02 -14.30 8.71
C SER A 6 7.64 -14.21 8.07
N PHE A 7 6.83 -13.21 8.43
CA PHE A 7 5.54 -12.94 7.78
C PHE A 7 5.72 -12.45 6.33
N ALA A 8 6.70 -11.60 6.09
CA ALA A 8 7.03 -11.16 4.73
C ALA A 8 7.47 -12.35 3.85
N ALA A 9 8.32 -13.23 4.37
CA ALA A 9 8.75 -14.45 3.66
C ALA A 9 7.56 -15.38 3.37
N LEU A 10 6.62 -15.52 4.30
CA LEU A 10 5.40 -16.31 4.12
C LEU A 10 4.52 -15.75 2.99
N LEU A 11 4.29 -14.43 2.96
CA LEU A 11 3.56 -13.77 1.87
C LEU A 11 4.24 -14.00 0.51
N ALA A 12 5.56 -13.81 0.45
CA ALA A 12 6.33 -14.00 -0.78
C ALA A 12 6.27 -15.45 -1.31
N ALA A 13 6.30 -16.45 -0.41
CA ALA A 13 6.27 -17.87 -0.76
C ALA A 13 4.89 -18.40 -1.16
N SER A 14 3.81 -17.62 -0.98
CA SER A 14 2.43 -18.09 -1.13
C SER A 14 1.92 -18.07 -2.58
N SER A 15 2.60 -18.82 -3.46
CA SER A 15 2.30 -18.93 -4.90
C SER A 15 1.37 -20.09 -5.26
N ALA A 16 1.06 -21.00 -4.32
CA ALA A 16 0.27 -22.19 -4.56
C ALA A 16 -0.48 -22.62 -3.28
N ALA A 17 -1.34 -23.61 -3.40
CA ALA A 17 -2.22 -24.10 -2.34
C ALA A 17 -1.52 -24.35 -0.98
N ALA A 18 -0.28 -24.85 -0.98
CA ALA A 18 0.49 -25.08 0.26
C ALA A 18 0.80 -23.75 0.98
N GLY A 19 1.21 -22.71 0.25
CA GLY A 19 1.47 -21.41 0.81
C GLY A 19 0.21 -20.72 1.34
N LEU A 20 -0.91 -20.86 0.62
CA LEU A 20 -2.21 -20.35 1.09
C LEU A 20 -2.64 -21.03 2.39
N SER A 21 -2.46 -22.36 2.49
CA SER A 21 -2.74 -23.13 3.71
C SER A 21 -1.83 -22.71 4.86
N ALA A 22 -0.57 -22.38 4.60
CA ALA A 22 0.36 -21.86 5.62
C ALA A 22 -0.10 -20.51 6.17
N ILE A 23 -0.55 -19.57 5.32
CA ILE A 23 -1.15 -18.31 5.77
C ILE A 23 -2.38 -18.57 6.63
N ALA A 24 -3.31 -19.42 6.17
CA ALA A 24 -4.51 -19.76 6.94
C ALA A 24 -4.15 -20.34 8.31
N THR A 25 -3.14 -21.21 8.40
CA THR A 25 -2.66 -21.79 9.66
C THR A 25 -2.14 -20.72 10.62
N GLU A 26 -1.40 -19.74 10.14
CA GLU A 26 -0.94 -18.61 10.97
C GLU A 26 -2.09 -17.78 11.53
N ILE A 27 -3.18 -17.63 10.76
CA ILE A 27 -4.38 -16.88 11.20
C ILE A 27 -5.24 -17.72 12.17
N GLY A 28 -4.90 -19.00 12.39
CA GLY A 28 -5.56 -19.85 13.37
C GLY A 28 -6.50 -20.90 12.77
N PHE A 29 -6.42 -21.16 11.46
CA PHE A 29 -7.11 -22.30 10.86
C PHE A 29 -6.28 -23.58 11.02
N PRO A 30 -6.91 -24.76 11.09
CA PRO A 30 -6.17 -26.02 11.11
C PRO A 30 -5.43 -26.25 9.78
N PRO A 31 -4.30 -26.98 9.79
CA PRO A 31 -3.52 -27.25 8.58
C PRO A 31 -4.26 -28.15 7.58
N HIS A 32 -5.28 -28.86 8.03
CA HIS A 32 -6.09 -29.74 7.18
C HIS A 32 -7.14 -28.93 6.41
N THR A 33 -7.10 -29.05 5.09
CA THR A 33 -8.03 -28.39 4.19
C THR A 33 -8.69 -29.41 3.28
N VAL A 34 -9.97 -29.23 3.00
CA VAL A 34 -10.73 -30.08 2.07
C VAL A 34 -10.67 -29.47 0.68
N ARG A 35 -10.32 -30.27 -0.33
CA ARG A 35 -10.41 -29.83 -1.72
C ARG A 35 -11.87 -29.74 -2.12
N LEU A 36 -12.26 -28.62 -2.73
CA LEU A 36 -13.60 -28.43 -3.25
C LEU A 36 -13.70 -29.07 -4.64
N ASP A 37 -14.64 -29.99 -4.80
CA ASP A 37 -15.03 -30.49 -6.11
C ASP A 37 -15.84 -29.44 -6.90
N PRO A 38 -16.10 -29.65 -8.20
CA PRO A 38 -16.83 -28.69 -9.02
C PRO A 38 -18.23 -28.35 -8.50
N ASP A 39 -18.94 -29.28 -7.90
CA ASP A 39 -20.30 -29.08 -7.37
C ASP A 39 -20.26 -28.17 -6.15
N LEU A 40 -19.32 -28.42 -5.23
CA LEU A 40 -19.10 -27.55 -4.07
C LEU A 40 -18.58 -26.17 -4.47
N GLN A 41 -17.74 -26.08 -5.50
CA GLN A 41 -17.29 -24.79 -6.05
C GLN A 41 -18.48 -23.99 -6.58
N SER A 42 -19.38 -24.63 -7.33
CA SER A 42 -20.61 -24.00 -7.82
C SER A 42 -21.51 -23.57 -6.66
N THR A 43 -21.68 -24.42 -5.64
CA THR A 43 -22.48 -24.14 -4.44
C THR A 43 -21.95 -22.94 -3.65
N LEU A 44 -20.64 -22.70 -3.66
CA LEU A 44 -20.00 -21.55 -3.02
C LEU A 44 -19.88 -20.33 -3.96
N GLY A 45 -20.42 -20.42 -5.18
CA GLY A 45 -20.38 -19.33 -6.15
C GLY A 45 -18.99 -18.96 -6.64
N LEU A 46 -18.08 -19.94 -6.72
CA LEU A 46 -16.72 -19.70 -7.20
C LEU A 46 -16.75 -19.42 -8.71
N PRO A 47 -16.09 -18.34 -9.18
CA PRO A 47 -16.02 -18.03 -10.62
C PRO A 47 -15.26 -19.10 -11.40
N ASN A 48 -15.58 -19.26 -12.70
CA ASN A 48 -14.90 -20.19 -13.59
C ASN A 48 -13.38 -19.96 -13.73
N ALA A 49 -12.91 -18.78 -13.38
CA ALA A 49 -11.48 -18.46 -13.34
C ALA A 49 -10.71 -19.11 -12.17
N VAL A 50 -11.40 -19.80 -11.26
CA VAL A 50 -10.77 -20.54 -10.16
C VAL A 50 -10.34 -21.92 -10.66
N ARG A 51 -9.02 -22.17 -10.67
CA ARG A 51 -8.41 -23.45 -11.07
C ARG A 51 -8.51 -24.50 -9.98
N SER A 52 -8.26 -24.09 -8.74
CA SER A 52 -8.35 -24.97 -7.58
C SER A 52 -8.85 -24.20 -6.37
N ALA A 53 -9.65 -24.89 -5.56
CA ALA A 53 -10.18 -24.34 -4.34
C ALA A 53 -10.10 -25.35 -3.19
N ARG A 54 -9.84 -24.85 -1.99
CA ARG A 54 -9.82 -25.61 -0.74
C ARG A 54 -10.61 -24.86 0.33
N LEU A 55 -11.23 -25.59 1.22
CA LEU A 55 -11.94 -25.06 2.38
C LEU A 55 -11.21 -25.48 3.66
N ALA A 56 -10.93 -24.51 4.52
CA ALA A 56 -10.51 -24.76 5.89
C ALA A 56 -11.65 -24.39 6.84
N SER A 57 -11.97 -25.30 7.77
CA SER A 57 -12.94 -25.05 8.82
C SER A 57 -12.19 -24.66 10.08
N GLY A 58 -12.37 -23.41 10.52
CA GLY A 58 -11.85 -22.89 11.77
C GLY A 58 -12.78 -23.19 12.95
N ARG A 59 -12.50 -22.57 14.08
CA ARG A 59 -13.36 -22.65 15.27
C ARG A 59 -14.70 -21.95 15.01
N GLY A 60 -15.77 -22.50 15.60
CA GLY A 60 -17.10 -21.91 15.49
C GLY A 60 -17.55 -21.71 14.05
N ALA A 61 -17.96 -20.49 13.74
CA ALA A 61 -18.47 -20.11 12.43
C ALA A 61 -17.38 -19.76 11.40
N LEU A 62 -16.08 -19.74 11.78
CA LEU A 62 -14.99 -19.35 10.88
C LEU A 62 -14.76 -20.38 9.75
N ARG A 63 -14.69 -19.89 8.54
CA ARG A 63 -14.34 -20.65 7.33
C ARG A 63 -13.35 -19.88 6.48
N ALA A 64 -12.37 -20.56 5.93
CA ALA A 64 -11.46 -19.95 4.96
C ALA A 64 -11.56 -20.67 3.61
N ILE A 65 -11.73 -19.89 2.55
CA ILE A 65 -11.67 -20.34 1.15
C ILE A 65 -10.29 -19.98 0.61
N LEU A 66 -9.54 -21.01 0.18
CA LEU A 66 -8.21 -20.86 -0.40
C LEU A 66 -8.34 -21.14 -1.89
N VAL A 67 -8.06 -20.15 -2.75
CA VAL A 67 -8.24 -20.29 -4.19
C VAL A 67 -6.97 -19.96 -4.97
N GLU A 68 -6.72 -20.74 -6.00
CA GLU A 68 -5.76 -20.46 -7.05
C GLU A 68 -6.54 -20.18 -8.33
N CYS A 69 -6.35 -18.98 -8.87
CA CYS A 69 -7.04 -18.49 -10.06
C CYS A 69 -6.16 -18.61 -11.30
N GLU A 70 -6.78 -18.54 -12.49
CA GLU A 70 -6.04 -18.41 -13.75
C GLU A 70 -5.15 -17.17 -13.76
N HIS A 71 -4.08 -17.23 -14.57
CA HIS A 71 -3.19 -16.10 -14.81
C HIS A 71 -4.00 -14.87 -15.24
N ASP A 72 -3.59 -13.69 -14.78
CA ASP A 72 -4.24 -12.40 -15.07
C ASP A 72 -5.69 -12.24 -14.56
N THR A 73 -6.20 -13.17 -13.78
CA THR A 73 -7.53 -13.03 -13.15
C THR A 73 -7.51 -11.90 -12.12
N PRO A 74 -8.42 -10.90 -12.21
CA PRO A 74 -8.51 -9.84 -11.21
C PRO A 74 -9.03 -10.40 -9.87
N LEU A 75 -8.15 -10.61 -8.89
CA LEU A 75 -8.50 -11.21 -7.58
C LEU A 75 -9.55 -10.41 -6.82
N ARG A 76 -9.63 -9.09 -7.03
CA ARG A 76 -10.71 -8.25 -6.49
C ARG A 76 -12.09 -8.70 -6.98
N THR A 77 -12.23 -8.98 -8.27
CA THR A 77 -13.49 -9.46 -8.85
C THR A 77 -13.87 -10.82 -8.25
N VAL A 78 -12.90 -11.73 -8.16
CA VAL A 78 -13.10 -13.06 -7.53
C VAL A 78 -13.58 -12.90 -6.08
N ALA A 79 -12.90 -12.07 -5.28
CA ALA A 79 -13.27 -11.85 -3.89
C ALA A 79 -14.66 -11.23 -3.75
N THR A 80 -15.02 -10.26 -4.59
CA THR A 80 -16.33 -9.61 -4.56
C THR A 80 -17.45 -10.60 -4.94
N THR A 81 -17.24 -11.43 -5.96
CA THR A 81 -18.23 -12.44 -6.40
C THR A 81 -18.47 -13.48 -5.31
N ILE A 82 -17.39 -14.02 -4.72
CA ILE A 82 -17.49 -15.01 -3.63
C ILE A 82 -18.18 -14.38 -2.40
N ALA A 83 -17.81 -13.16 -2.03
CA ALA A 83 -18.41 -12.46 -0.90
C ALA A 83 -19.92 -12.25 -1.08
N GLN A 84 -20.36 -11.81 -2.27
CA GLN A 84 -21.78 -11.64 -2.58
C GLN A 84 -22.55 -12.95 -2.45
N HIS A 85 -21.99 -14.03 -2.99
CA HIS A 85 -22.63 -15.34 -2.92
C HIS A 85 -22.69 -15.89 -1.49
N CYS A 86 -21.57 -15.85 -0.75
CA CYS A 86 -21.52 -16.32 0.64
C CYS A 86 -22.41 -15.48 1.57
N ALA A 87 -22.49 -14.17 1.38
CA ALA A 87 -23.38 -13.31 2.15
C ALA A 87 -24.87 -13.65 1.91
N ALA A 88 -25.23 -14.04 0.68
CA ALA A 88 -26.60 -14.41 0.35
C ALA A 88 -26.99 -15.81 0.86
N HIS A 89 -26.08 -16.79 0.78
CA HIS A 89 -26.43 -18.21 0.98
C HIS A 89 -25.86 -18.82 2.27
N ALA A 90 -24.84 -18.21 2.88
CA ALA A 90 -24.15 -18.73 4.06
C ALA A 90 -23.80 -17.59 5.05
N SER A 91 -24.73 -16.67 5.28
CA SER A 91 -24.55 -15.48 6.13
C SER A 91 -24.30 -15.79 7.61
N GLN A 92 -24.58 -17.01 8.08
CA GLN A 92 -24.28 -17.48 9.42
C GLN A 92 -22.80 -17.83 9.62
N LEU A 93 -22.03 -17.92 8.54
CA LEU A 93 -20.61 -18.23 8.58
C LEU A 93 -19.77 -16.95 8.43
N LEU A 94 -18.59 -16.98 9.04
CA LEU A 94 -17.62 -15.89 9.05
C LEU A 94 -16.46 -16.28 8.14
N TRP A 95 -16.27 -15.52 7.07
CA TRP A 95 -15.44 -15.94 5.96
C TRP A 95 -14.10 -15.21 5.89
N LEU A 96 -13.07 -15.96 5.56
CA LEU A 96 -11.78 -15.46 5.09
C LEU A 96 -11.53 -16.02 3.68
N LEU A 97 -11.11 -15.21 2.76
CA LEU A 97 -10.65 -15.61 1.44
C LEU A 97 -9.15 -15.37 1.35
N ILE A 98 -8.40 -16.36 0.88
CA ILE A 98 -6.99 -16.21 0.51
C ILE A 98 -6.86 -16.68 -0.95
N ALA A 99 -6.56 -15.75 -1.84
CA ALA A 99 -6.55 -15.96 -3.28
C ALA A 99 -5.20 -15.61 -3.89
N THR A 100 -4.72 -16.43 -4.83
CA THR A 100 -3.52 -16.14 -5.62
C THR A 100 -3.75 -16.46 -7.09
N GLN A 101 -2.88 -15.95 -7.96
CA GLN A 101 -2.88 -16.27 -9.39
C GLN A 101 -1.86 -17.37 -9.69
N TYR A 102 -2.23 -18.32 -10.54
CA TYR A 102 -1.31 -19.30 -11.10
C TYR A 102 -0.25 -18.59 -11.96
N ASN A 103 1.03 -18.81 -11.66
CA ASN A 103 2.16 -18.12 -12.31
C ASN A 103 2.09 -16.58 -12.28
N GLY A 104 1.20 -15.99 -11.49
CA GLY A 104 1.11 -14.57 -11.26
C GLY A 104 1.81 -14.15 -9.96
N CYS A 105 1.89 -12.84 -9.71
CA CYS A 105 2.50 -12.29 -8.50
C CYS A 105 1.49 -11.82 -7.45
N ASP A 106 0.21 -11.76 -7.79
CA ASP A 106 -0.80 -11.21 -6.91
C ASP A 106 -1.29 -12.24 -5.87
N LEU A 107 -1.43 -11.76 -4.65
CA LEU A 107 -2.06 -12.45 -3.52
C LEU A 107 -3.09 -11.50 -2.89
N THR A 108 -4.26 -12.02 -2.54
CA THR A 108 -5.30 -11.25 -1.84
C THR A 108 -5.78 -12.03 -0.63
N ILE A 109 -5.78 -11.37 0.53
CA ILE A 109 -6.42 -11.86 1.77
C ILE A 109 -7.61 -10.95 2.02
N ALA A 110 -8.83 -11.48 2.08
CA ALA A 110 -10.04 -10.68 2.18
C ALA A 110 -11.04 -11.29 3.17
N THR A 111 -11.81 -10.42 3.79
CA THR A 111 -13.01 -10.79 4.56
C THR A 111 -14.12 -9.78 4.25
N TRP A 112 -15.33 -10.04 4.72
CA TRP A 112 -16.48 -9.18 4.44
C TRP A 112 -17.49 -9.18 5.57
N SER A 113 -18.25 -8.07 5.64
CA SER A 113 -19.34 -7.94 6.60
C SER A 113 -20.50 -8.89 6.25
N ALA A 114 -21.27 -9.27 7.26
CA ALA A 114 -22.43 -10.16 7.10
C ALA A 114 -23.68 -9.48 6.48
N ASP A 115 -23.55 -8.23 5.95
CA ASP A 115 -24.67 -7.56 5.28
C ASP A 115 -25.06 -8.33 4.01
N ARG A 116 -26.28 -8.85 4.00
CA ARG A 116 -26.81 -9.72 2.94
C ARG A 116 -27.02 -9.00 1.62
N SER A 117 -27.30 -7.69 1.64
CA SER A 117 -27.67 -6.95 0.44
C SER A 117 -26.47 -6.52 -0.39
N LYS A 118 -25.41 -6.06 0.27
CA LYS A 118 -24.15 -5.59 -0.36
C LYS A 118 -22.99 -5.76 0.62
N PRO A 119 -22.37 -6.95 0.69
CA PRO A 119 -21.25 -7.16 1.61
C PRO A 119 -20.12 -6.18 1.29
N ARG A 120 -19.63 -5.49 2.31
CA ARG A 120 -18.42 -4.68 2.20
C ARG A 120 -17.22 -5.61 2.36
N VAL A 121 -16.46 -5.78 1.30
CA VAL A 121 -15.22 -6.55 1.30
C VAL A 121 -14.08 -5.64 1.74
N VAL A 122 -13.30 -6.09 2.72
CA VAL A 122 -12.03 -5.49 3.12
C VAL A 122 -10.89 -6.44 2.81
N ALA A 123 -9.80 -5.95 2.27
CA ALA A 123 -8.75 -6.80 1.74
C ALA A 123 -7.34 -6.23 1.92
N LEU A 124 -6.38 -7.13 2.08
CA LEU A 124 -4.97 -6.90 1.82
C LEU A 124 -4.64 -7.47 0.44
N HIS A 125 -4.23 -6.61 -0.48
CA HIS A 125 -3.72 -7.02 -1.79
C HIS A 125 -2.21 -6.85 -1.84
N VAL A 126 -1.49 -7.91 -2.23
CA VAL A 126 -0.03 -8.00 -2.14
C VAL A 126 0.55 -8.40 -3.48
N ASP A 127 1.54 -7.67 -3.95
CA ASP A 127 2.47 -8.17 -4.97
C ASP A 127 3.55 -9.00 -4.27
N ARG A 128 3.56 -10.32 -4.47
CA ARG A 128 4.49 -11.26 -3.80
C ARG A 128 5.94 -11.05 -4.18
N THR A 129 6.22 -10.36 -5.28
CA THR A 129 7.58 -9.98 -5.67
C THR A 129 8.06 -8.71 -4.96
N HIS A 130 7.13 -8.00 -4.32
CA HIS A 130 7.41 -6.74 -3.64
C HIS A 130 6.57 -6.57 -2.38
N ILE A 131 6.97 -7.27 -1.31
CA ILE A 131 6.35 -7.15 0.01
C ILE A 131 6.85 -5.88 0.70
N VAL A 132 5.93 -5.09 1.21
CA VAL A 132 6.25 -3.91 2.03
C VAL A 132 6.00 -4.21 3.52
N PRO A 133 6.67 -3.50 4.46
CA PRO A 133 6.51 -3.76 5.90
C PRO A 133 5.06 -3.73 6.38
N SER A 134 4.21 -2.83 5.86
CA SER A 134 2.79 -2.79 6.23
C SER A 134 2.02 -4.06 5.86
N ASP A 135 2.41 -4.78 4.82
CA ASP A 135 1.77 -6.05 4.43
C ASP A 135 2.06 -7.13 5.50
N ALA A 136 3.32 -7.23 5.92
CA ALA A 136 3.74 -8.16 6.98
C ALA A 136 3.11 -7.80 8.34
N GLU A 137 3.04 -6.50 8.67
CA GLU A 137 2.36 -6.01 9.87
C GLU A 137 0.87 -6.36 9.87
N THR A 138 0.21 -6.26 8.71
CA THR A 138 -1.20 -6.61 8.56
C THR A 138 -1.40 -8.11 8.74
N LEU A 139 -0.58 -8.97 8.11
CA LEU A 139 -0.67 -10.42 8.34
C LEU A 139 -0.37 -10.80 9.79
N ALA A 140 0.62 -10.17 10.42
CA ALA A 140 0.92 -10.39 11.84
C ALA A 140 -0.26 -10.02 12.75
N ALA A 141 -0.98 -8.93 12.44
CA ALA A 141 -2.18 -8.53 13.18
C ALA A 141 -3.33 -9.53 13.00
N LEU A 142 -3.52 -10.09 11.80
CA LEU A 142 -4.48 -11.19 11.58
C LEU A 142 -4.08 -12.44 12.38
N ALA A 143 -2.81 -12.83 12.36
CA ALA A 143 -2.29 -13.98 13.11
C ALA A 143 -2.42 -13.82 14.63
N ALA A 144 -2.35 -12.60 15.15
CA ALA A 144 -2.53 -12.31 16.57
C ALA A 144 -3.93 -12.70 17.08
N THR A 145 -4.93 -12.80 16.20
CA THR A 145 -6.31 -13.21 16.55
C THR A 145 -6.51 -14.72 16.64
N ALA A 146 -5.46 -15.53 16.40
CA ALA A 146 -5.58 -16.98 16.31
C ALA A 146 -6.15 -17.68 17.56
N ALA A 147 -6.08 -17.05 18.73
CA ALA A 147 -6.64 -17.57 19.98
C ALA A 147 -8.01 -16.96 20.36
N GLU A 148 -8.47 -15.94 19.64
CA GLU A 148 -9.73 -15.24 19.92
C GLU A 148 -10.96 -16.09 19.56
N SER A 149 -12.15 -15.74 20.10
CA SER A 149 -13.41 -16.35 19.61
C SER A 149 -13.64 -16.02 18.15
N ASP A 150 -14.51 -16.79 17.47
CA ASP A 150 -14.79 -16.61 16.04
C ASP A 150 -15.31 -15.21 15.71
N ILE A 151 -16.23 -14.68 16.49
CA ILE A 151 -16.81 -13.34 16.30
C ILE A 151 -15.76 -12.26 16.53
N LEU A 152 -14.96 -12.35 17.59
CA LEU A 152 -13.92 -11.36 17.90
C LEU A 152 -12.81 -11.37 16.85
N ALA A 153 -12.37 -12.57 16.43
CA ALA A 153 -11.38 -12.71 15.37
C ALA A 153 -11.87 -12.09 14.06
N HIS A 154 -13.11 -12.38 13.64
CA HIS A 154 -13.67 -11.84 12.41
C HIS A 154 -13.84 -10.30 12.48
N SER A 155 -14.31 -9.77 13.61
CA SER A 155 -14.39 -8.32 13.83
C SER A 155 -13.02 -7.66 13.73
N ALA A 156 -11.99 -8.25 14.36
CA ALA A 156 -10.62 -7.77 14.26
C ALA A 156 -10.06 -7.85 12.83
N TRP A 157 -10.46 -8.85 12.04
CA TRP A 157 -10.07 -8.93 10.62
C TRP A 157 -10.71 -7.82 9.79
N LEU A 158 -12.00 -7.52 10.01
CA LEU A 158 -12.67 -6.38 9.36
C LEU A 158 -11.97 -5.06 9.67
N ASP A 159 -11.56 -4.85 10.90
CA ASP A 159 -10.83 -3.64 11.31
C ASP A 159 -9.40 -3.61 10.76
N THR A 160 -8.69 -4.73 10.78
CA THR A 160 -7.28 -4.84 10.35
C THR A 160 -7.13 -4.69 8.84
N LEU A 161 -8.00 -5.34 8.07
CA LEU A 161 -8.03 -5.25 6.60
C LEU A 161 -8.75 -3.99 6.12
N GLY A 162 -9.48 -3.32 7.02
CA GLY A 162 -10.11 -2.06 6.75
C GLY A 162 -9.09 -0.91 6.67
N ARG A 163 -9.46 0.12 5.94
CA ARG A 163 -8.65 1.31 5.66
C ARG A 163 -8.27 2.12 6.91
N ASP A 164 -9.15 2.16 7.92
CA ASP A 164 -9.02 3.12 9.03
C ASP A 164 -7.81 2.86 9.94
N ALA A 165 -7.49 1.59 10.19
CA ALA A 165 -6.32 1.22 10.99
C ALA A 165 -5.01 1.66 10.31
N LEU A 166 -4.90 1.42 9.00
CA LEU A 166 -3.76 1.83 8.20
C LEU A 166 -3.64 3.36 8.11
N SER A 167 -4.78 4.05 7.91
CA SER A 167 -4.85 5.51 7.86
C SER A 167 -4.28 6.15 9.13
N ARG A 168 -4.68 5.68 10.30
CA ARG A 168 -4.18 6.21 11.58
C ARG A 168 -2.68 6.00 11.76
N LYS A 169 -2.15 4.84 11.35
CA LYS A 169 -0.70 4.57 11.39
C LYS A 169 0.07 5.46 10.43
N PHE A 170 -0.41 5.56 9.19
CA PHE A 170 0.19 6.40 8.17
C PHE A 170 0.21 7.87 8.59
N TYR A 171 -0.90 8.40 9.09
CA TYR A 171 -1.01 9.78 9.54
C TYR A 171 0.00 10.12 10.66
N ARG A 172 0.14 9.25 11.65
CA ARG A 172 1.12 9.43 12.73
C ARG A 172 2.56 9.45 12.20
N ASN A 173 2.89 8.53 11.28
CA ASN A 173 4.23 8.50 10.68
C ASN A 173 4.46 9.72 9.80
N LEU A 174 3.45 10.16 9.05
CA LEU A 174 3.51 11.38 8.24
C LEU A 174 3.82 12.62 9.09
N GLN A 175 3.13 12.78 10.23
CA GLN A 175 3.39 13.90 11.16
C GLN A 175 4.84 13.89 11.67
N LEU A 176 5.34 12.73 12.11
CA LEU A 176 6.72 12.59 12.60
C LEU A 176 7.75 12.90 11.51
N VAL A 177 7.54 12.38 10.32
CA VAL A 177 8.46 12.58 9.19
C VAL A 177 8.44 14.04 8.73
N VAL A 178 7.28 14.71 8.68
CA VAL A 178 7.19 16.16 8.39
C VAL A 178 7.94 16.98 9.43
N ALA A 179 7.75 16.69 10.72
CA ALA A 179 8.42 17.40 11.80
C ALA A 179 9.95 17.23 11.74
N ASN A 180 10.43 16.01 11.52
CA ASN A 180 11.87 15.72 11.39
C ASN A 180 12.48 16.39 10.17
N LEU A 181 11.81 16.36 9.03
CA LEU A 181 12.27 17.00 7.80
C LEU A 181 12.31 18.52 7.97
N ALA A 182 11.31 19.12 8.60
CA ALA A 182 11.26 20.57 8.91
C ALA A 182 12.40 20.99 9.84
N ALA A 183 12.65 20.23 10.91
CA ALA A 183 13.72 20.51 11.87
C ALA A 183 15.11 20.43 11.24
N SER A 184 15.32 19.48 10.33
CA SER A 184 16.63 19.27 9.66
C SER A 184 16.89 20.19 8.48
N ALA A 185 15.89 20.93 8.00
CA ALA A 185 16.02 21.81 6.83
C ALA A 185 17.06 22.91 7.06
N THR A 186 18.01 23.04 6.13
CA THR A 186 18.95 24.17 6.08
C THR A 186 18.49 25.15 5.01
N LEU A 187 18.48 26.45 5.36
CA LEU A 187 17.87 27.50 4.55
C LEU A 187 18.89 28.63 4.20
N GLY A 188 20.16 28.37 4.44
CA GLY A 188 21.23 29.37 4.30
C GLY A 188 21.21 30.36 5.48
N THR A 189 21.54 31.62 5.21
CA THR A 189 21.61 32.67 6.24
C THR A 189 20.26 33.30 6.59
N THR A 190 19.23 33.04 5.80
CA THR A 190 17.89 33.60 6.00
C THR A 190 17.16 32.85 7.12
N ARG A 191 16.73 33.56 8.16
CA ARG A 191 15.89 32.95 9.22
C ARG A 191 14.50 32.63 8.68
N ALA A 192 14.08 31.39 8.85
CA ALA A 192 12.72 30.93 8.57
C ALA A 192 12.01 30.68 9.89
N THR A 193 10.72 30.95 9.92
CA THR A 193 9.84 30.56 11.02
C THR A 193 9.66 29.04 11.08
N ALA A 194 9.21 28.52 12.21
CA ALA A 194 8.88 27.09 12.35
C ALA A 194 7.78 26.69 11.35
N THR A 195 6.79 27.55 11.14
CA THR A 195 5.71 27.34 10.16
C THR A 195 6.26 27.24 8.73
N GLU A 196 7.10 28.16 8.30
CA GLU A 196 7.70 28.13 6.95
C GLU A 196 8.54 26.88 6.71
N ARG A 197 9.29 26.40 7.72
CA ARG A 197 10.03 25.14 7.65
C ARG A 197 9.09 23.93 7.48
N SER A 198 8.02 23.90 8.26
CA SER A 198 7.01 22.87 8.21
C SER A 198 6.27 22.87 6.86
N ASP A 199 5.97 24.04 6.30
CA ASP A 199 5.32 24.16 4.99
C ASP A 199 6.21 23.67 3.85
N LEU A 200 7.50 23.98 3.90
CA LEU A 200 8.49 23.46 2.94
C LEU A 200 8.61 21.92 3.05
N ALA A 201 8.71 21.39 4.27
CA ALA A 201 8.78 19.95 4.49
C ALA A 201 7.52 19.24 3.96
N LEU A 202 6.34 19.78 4.29
CA LEU A 202 5.06 19.24 3.83
C LEU A 202 4.94 19.27 2.31
N LEU A 203 5.35 20.36 1.66
CA LEU A 203 5.36 20.49 0.20
C LEU A 203 6.20 19.40 -0.46
N TYR A 204 7.43 19.15 0.06
CA TYR A 204 8.32 18.15 -0.52
C TYR A 204 7.80 16.72 -0.28
N ILE A 205 7.26 16.45 0.89
CA ILE A 205 6.63 15.15 1.18
C ILE A 205 5.41 14.95 0.30
N SER A 206 4.56 15.98 0.09
CA SER A 206 3.40 15.90 -0.81
C SER A 206 3.81 15.54 -2.24
N ARG A 207 4.89 16.16 -2.75
CA ARG A 207 5.43 15.82 -4.06
C ARG A 207 5.92 14.38 -4.14
N LEU A 208 6.65 13.91 -3.13
CA LEU A 208 7.16 12.54 -3.07
C LEU A 208 6.03 11.51 -2.98
N LEU A 209 5.02 11.77 -2.16
CA LEU A 209 3.84 10.91 -2.04
C LEU A 209 3.05 10.86 -3.35
N PHE A 210 2.86 12.01 -4.01
CA PHE A 210 2.23 12.03 -5.33
C PHE A 210 3.04 11.20 -6.35
N LEU A 211 4.37 11.31 -6.35
CA LEU A 211 5.23 10.51 -7.22
C LEU A 211 5.14 9.02 -6.89
N SER A 212 4.91 8.66 -5.62
CA SER A 212 4.69 7.25 -5.24
C SER A 212 3.45 6.66 -5.89
N PHE A 213 2.37 7.44 -6.09
CA PHE A 213 1.20 6.97 -6.83
C PHE A 213 1.49 6.80 -8.33
N ILE A 214 2.16 7.75 -8.96
CA ILE A 214 2.39 7.66 -10.41
C ILE A 214 3.45 6.63 -10.78
N GLN A 215 4.41 6.33 -9.88
CA GLN A 215 5.35 5.23 -10.11
C GLN A 215 4.66 3.85 -10.05
N THR A 216 3.62 3.65 -9.21
CA THR A 216 2.88 2.39 -9.19
C THR A 216 2.20 2.08 -10.53
N LYS A 217 1.86 3.12 -11.29
CA LYS A 217 1.35 3.01 -12.67
C LYS A 217 2.45 2.83 -13.73
N GLY A 218 3.72 2.80 -13.33
CA GLY A 218 4.85 2.72 -14.26
C GLY A 218 5.11 4.01 -15.07
N TRP A 219 4.56 5.16 -14.67
CA TRP A 219 4.70 6.42 -15.40
C TRP A 219 6.04 7.11 -15.19
N LEU A 220 6.85 6.63 -14.25
CA LEU A 220 8.22 7.08 -14.03
C LEU A 220 9.19 6.05 -14.64
N ASP A 221 9.51 6.21 -15.92
CA ASP A 221 10.44 5.38 -16.69
C ASP A 221 10.13 3.86 -16.64
N TYR A 222 8.84 3.49 -16.56
CA TYR A 222 8.37 2.11 -16.36
C TYR A 222 8.90 1.44 -15.08
N ASP A 223 9.59 2.18 -14.21
CA ASP A 223 10.15 1.69 -12.97
C ASP A 223 9.19 1.93 -11.80
N ARG A 224 8.58 0.85 -11.29
CA ARG A 224 7.67 0.91 -10.13
C ARG A 224 8.40 1.20 -8.80
N ARG A 225 9.74 1.22 -8.81
CA ARG A 225 10.61 1.57 -7.70
C ARG A 225 11.49 2.80 -7.99
N PHE A 226 11.10 3.62 -8.94
CA PHE A 226 11.86 4.75 -9.45
C PHE A 226 12.44 5.64 -8.35
N LEU A 227 11.62 6.06 -7.39
CA LEU A 227 12.07 6.92 -6.30
C LEU A 227 13.14 6.24 -5.44
N HIS A 228 12.93 4.97 -5.07
CA HIS A 228 13.89 4.19 -4.30
C HIS A 228 15.20 3.98 -5.07
N ASN A 229 15.12 3.59 -6.32
CA ASN A 229 16.28 3.34 -7.18
C ASN A 229 17.09 4.61 -7.45
N THR A 230 16.41 5.76 -7.63
CA THR A 230 17.11 7.05 -7.79
C THR A 230 17.77 7.51 -6.49
N PHE A 231 17.15 7.25 -5.33
CA PHE A 231 17.74 7.53 -4.04
C PHE A 231 19.00 6.69 -3.80
N ALA A 232 18.93 5.37 -3.96
CA ALA A 232 20.05 4.46 -3.81
C ALA A 232 21.23 4.86 -4.72
N ARG A 233 20.97 5.06 -6.01
CA ARG A 233 22.00 5.51 -6.96
C ARG A 233 22.63 6.85 -6.60
N CYS A 234 21.87 7.77 -5.99
CA CYS A 234 22.40 9.03 -5.53
C CYS A 234 23.33 8.84 -4.33
N MET A 235 22.97 7.96 -3.38
CA MET A 235 23.82 7.65 -2.22
C MET A 235 25.14 7.02 -2.63
N GLU A 236 25.12 6.06 -3.55
CA GLU A 236 26.31 5.45 -4.14
C GLU A 236 27.27 6.46 -4.78
N ARG A 237 26.74 7.58 -5.30
CA ARG A 237 27.48 8.65 -5.95
C ARG A 237 27.85 9.82 -5.01
N GLY A 238 27.84 9.60 -3.70
CA GLY A 238 28.23 10.58 -2.69
C GLY A 238 27.09 11.51 -2.22
N GLY A 239 25.83 11.12 -2.44
CA GLY A 239 24.65 11.76 -1.85
C GLY A 239 24.24 13.11 -2.43
N ASN A 240 23.56 13.92 -1.61
CA ASN A 240 22.92 15.19 -1.94
C ASN A 240 21.70 15.00 -2.85
N TYR A 241 20.82 14.08 -2.44
CA TYR A 241 19.62 13.70 -3.18
C TYR A 241 18.70 14.89 -3.46
N HIS A 242 18.56 15.81 -2.49
CA HIS A 242 17.76 17.01 -2.68
C HIS A 242 18.19 17.80 -3.92
N ARG A 243 19.48 18.13 -4.03
CA ARG A 243 19.97 18.99 -5.12
C ARG A 243 20.25 18.26 -6.42
N ARG A 244 20.78 17.01 -6.31
CA ARG A 244 21.19 16.25 -7.51
C ARG A 244 20.05 15.49 -8.16
N THR A 245 18.98 15.21 -7.40
CA THR A 245 17.86 14.41 -7.91
C THR A 245 16.52 15.14 -7.81
N LEU A 246 16.10 15.58 -6.60
CA LEU A 246 14.76 16.14 -6.43
C LEU A 246 14.56 17.45 -7.20
N LEU A 247 15.49 18.42 -7.10
CA LEU A 247 15.35 19.69 -7.81
C LEU A 247 15.31 19.50 -9.34
N PRO A 248 16.25 18.74 -9.98
CA PRO A 248 16.19 18.46 -11.40
C PRO A 248 14.93 17.67 -11.81
N LEU A 249 14.49 16.71 -10.99
CA LEU A 249 13.28 15.94 -11.27
C LEU A 249 12.03 16.83 -11.23
N PHE A 250 11.85 17.62 -10.17
CA PHE A 250 10.66 18.47 -10.00
C PHE A 250 10.62 19.59 -11.03
N PHE A 251 11.68 20.38 -11.12
CA PHE A 251 11.68 21.61 -11.91
C PHE A 251 12.21 21.42 -13.34
N GLY A 252 13.23 20.60 -13.51
CA GLY A 252 13.84 20.35 -14.81
C GLY A 252 13.13 19.30 -15.66
N THR A 253 12.32 18.44 -15.04
CA THR A 253 11.70 17.30 -15.72
C THR A 253 10.18 17.35 -15.65
N LEU A 254 9.59 17.22 -14.46
CA LEU A 254 8.13 17.16 -14.28
C LEU A 254 7.44 18.48 -14.66
N ASN A 255 8.06 19.62 -14.35
CA ASN A 255 7.53 20.96 -14.66
C ASN A 255 8.09 21.57 -15.95
N THR A 256 8.81 20.77 -16.76
CA THR A 256 9.40 21.25 -18.02
C THR A 256 8.95 20.36 -19.18
N PRO A 257 8.38 20.94 -20.26
CA PRO A 257 7.99 20.19 -21.44
C PRO A 257 9.17 19.38 -22.03
N PRO A 258 8.97 18.17 -22.54
CA PRO A 258 10.05 17.28 -22.99
C PRO A 258 11.04 17.93 -23.97
N ARG A 259 10.56 18.79 -24.86
CA ARG A 259 11.39 19.49 -25.86
C ARG A 259 12.33 20.52 -25.23
N ALA A 260 11.98 21.10 -24.07
CA ALA A 260 12.75 22.12 -23.36
C ALA A 260 13.66 21.55 -22.25
N ARG A 261 13.66 20.24 -22.02
CA ARG A 261 14.47 19.60 -20.98
C ARG A 261 15.96 19.64 -21.32
N ALA A 262 16.78 20.05 -20.34
CA ALA A 262 18.22 19.91 -20.41
C ALA A 262 18.66 18.43 -20.44
N SER A 263 19.90 18.17 -20.87
CA SER A 263 20.47 16.81 -20.94
C SER A 263 20.38 16.06 -19.61
N ALA A 264 20.74 16.72 -18.49
CA ALA A 264 20.65 16.12 -17.15
C ALA A 264 19.21 15.72 -16.75
N ALA A 265 18.20 16.47 -17.19
CA ALA A 265 16.80 16.14 -16.94
C ALA A 265 16.31 14.96 -17.79
N ARG A 266 16.84 14.80 -19.01
CA ARG A 266 16.54 13.66 -19.89
C ARG A 266 17.14 12.34 -19.37
N ALA A 267 18.17 12.41 -18.54
CA ALA A 267 18.79 11.24 -17.91
C ALA A 267 17.86 10.50 -16.92
N PHE A 268 16.74 11.11 -16.51
CA PHE A 268 15.70 10.40 -15.74
C PHE A 268 14.86 9.43 -16.57
N GLY A 269 15.02 9.40 -17.89
CA GLY A 269 14.27 8.53 -18.77
C GLY A 269 12.90 9.10 -19.16
N ARG A 270 11.92 8.22 -19.34
CA ARG A 270 10.58 8.59 -19.77
C ARG A 270 9.73 9.08 -18.60
N ILE A 271 9.82 10.36 -18.29
CA ILE A 271 9.05 11.02 -17.24
C ILE A 271 7.97 11.91 -17.86
N PRO A 272 6.69 11.86 -17.38
CA PRO A 272 5.63 12.71 -17.88
C PRO A 272 5.92 14.21 -17.64
N PHE A 273 5.29 15.06 -18.44
CA PHE A 273 5.19 16.49 -18.14
C PHE A 273 3.89 16.70 -17.36
N LEU A 274 4.02 17.23 -16.16
CA LEU A 274 2.89 17.51 -15.27
C LEU A 274 2.69 19.02 -15.20
N ASN A 275 1.85 19.54 -16.07
CA ASN A 275 1.51 20.97 -16.11
C ASN A 275 0.55 21.32 -14.96
N GLY A 276 1.03 21.26 -13.73
CA GLY A 276 0.24 21.54 -12.53
C GLY A 276 1.03 22.30 -11.48
N GLY A 277 0.35 23.05 -10.61
CA GLY A 277 0.95 23.88 -9.56
C GLY A 277 1.84 23.11 -8.59
N LEU A 278 1.63 21.77 -8.43
CA LEU A 278 2.37 20.96 -7.46
C LEU A 278 3.89 20.98 -7.69
N PHE A 279 4.35 20.92 -8.95
CA PHE A 279 5.77 20.93 -9.30
C PHE A 279 6.29 22.30 -9.76
N ALA A 280 5.48 23.35 -9.71
CA ALA A 280 5.96 24.70 -9.90
C ALA A 280 6.71 25.20 -8.64
N ARG A 281 7.71 26.07 -8.82
CA ARG A 281 8.36 26.71 -7.67
C ARG A 281 7.39 27.64 -6.97
N THR A 282 7.15 27.39 -5.69
CA THR A 282 6.31 28.25 -4.85
C THR A 282 7.02 29.55 -4.49
N THR A 283 6.27 30.55 -4.01
CA THR A 283 6.84 31.80 -3.48
C THR A 283 7.79 31.50 -2.32
N LEU A 284 7.45 30.53 -1.47
CA LEU A 284 8.27 30.15 -0.32
C LEU A 284 9.60 29.52 -0.76
N GLU A 285 9.61 28.65 -1.78
CA GLU A 285 10.86 28.09 -2.33
C GLU A 285 11.75 29.12 -3.02
N ARG A 286 11.16 30.18 -3.63
CA ARG A 286 11.91 31.30 -4.21
C ARG A 286 12.56 32.16 -3.13
N ARG A 287 11.89 32.32 -1.98
CA ARG A 287 12.42 33.04 -0.82
C ARG A 287 13.62 32.32 -0.18
N TYR A 288 13.64 30.97 -0.26
CA TYR A 288 14.71 30.14 0.31
C TYR A 288 15.47 29.35 -0.78
N PRO A 289 16.26 30.02 -1.66
CA PRO A 289 16.94 29.35 -2.78
C PRO A 289 18.05 28.40 -2.32
N GLN A 290 18.52 28.53 -1.08
CA GLN A 290 19.50 27.65 -0.46
C GLN A 290 18.91 26.51 0.35
N LEU A 291 17.58 26.33 0.29
CA LEU A 291 16.91 25.19 0.93
C LEU A 291 17.61 23.88 0.60
N ARG A 292 17.91 23.12 1.65
CA ARG A 292 18.45 21.77 1.55
C ARG A 292 17.89 20.89 2.65
N PHE A 293 17.48 19.68 2.27
CA PHE A 293 17.17 18.62 3.19
C PHE A 293 18.33 17.62 3.21
N PRO A 294 18.84 17.21 4.39
CA PRO A 294 19.90 16.22 4.51
C PRO A 294 19.47 14.84 4.02
N ASP A 295 20.43 14.08 3.47
CA ASP A 295 20.14 12.75 2.92
C ASP A 295 19.63 11.75 3.97
N HIS A 296 20.12 11.83 5.21
CA HIS A 296 19.66 10.95 6.29
C HIS A 296 18.18 11.18 6.63
N THR A 297 17.71 12.45 6.60
CA THR A 297 16.29 12.75 6.85
C THR A 297 15.42 12.38 5.66
N LEU A 298 15.91 12.57 4.43
CA LEU A 298 15.23 12.07 3.24
C LEU A 298 15.19 10.54 3.24
N GLY A 299 16.24 9.86 3.70
CA GLY A 299 16.26 8.42 3.92
C GLY A 299 15.17 7.96 4.89
N ALA A 300 14.91 8.74 5.96
CA ALA A 300 13.79 8.46 6.87
C ALA A 300 12.42 8.63 6.18
N VAL A 301 12.25 9.61 5.27
CA VAL A 301 11.03 9.71 4.44
C VAL A 301 10.81 8.43 3.64
N PHE A 302 11.87 7.89 3.03
CA PHE A 302 11.79 6.62 2.30
C PHE A 302 11.44 5.46 3.22
N GLY A 303 12.16 5.27 4.31
CA GLY A 303 11.98 4.14 5.23
C GLY A 303 10.62 4.14 5.95
N GLU A 304 10.18 5.30 6.44
CA GLU A 304 9.00 5.41 7.29
C GLU A 304 7.69 5.70 6.53
N LEU A 305 7.76 6.15 5.27
CA LEU A 305 6.58 6.41 4.47
C LEU A 305 6.60 5.67 3.13
N LEU A 306 7.55 6.01 2.23
CA LEU A 306 7.44 5.60 0.83
C LEU A 306 7.66 4.10 0.60
N SER A 307 8.54 3.47 1.38
CA SER A 307 8.83 2.02 1.30
C SER A 307 8.08 1.20 2.34
N LYS A 308 7.48 1.85 3.34
CA LYS A 308 6.76 1.16 4.42
C LYS A 308 5.35 0.77 4.05
N TYR A 309 4.69 1.61 3.28
CA TYR A 309 3.28 1.46 2.94
C TYR A 309 3.08 1.12 1.46
N ARG A 310 2.05 0.33 1.20
CA ARG A 310 1.57 0.10 -0.15
C ARG A 310 0.73 1.28 -0.61
N PHE A 311 1.02 1.78 -1.81
CA PHE A 311 0.23 2.81 -2.46
C PHE A 311 -0.65 2.17 -3.52
N SER A 312 -1.95 2.45 -3.49
CA SER A 312 -2.91 2.02 -4.49
C SER A 312 -3.43 3.21 -5.29
N PRO A 313 -3.37 3.18 -6.61
CA PRO A 313 -3.96 4.24 -7.44
C PRO A 313 -5.48 4.09 -7.56
N ARG A 314 -6.06 3.05 -6.93
CA ARG A 314 -7.49 2.75 -6.95
C ARG A 314 -8.15 3.43 -5.78
N GLU A 315 -9.24 4.12 -6.05
CA GLU A 315 -10.10 4.70 -5.04
C GLU A 315 -10.97 3.60 -4.39
N GLU A 316 -11.33 3.82 -3.14
CA GLU A 316 -12.28 3.01 -2.41
C GLU A 316 -13.64 3.01 -3.15
N SER A 317 -14.37 1.93 -3.08
CA SER A 317 -15.76 1.85 -3.53
C SER A 317 -16.66 1.43 -2.37
N ALA A 318 -17.96 1.66 -2.48
CA ALA A 318 -18.93 1.31 -1.44
C ALA A 318 -18.82 -0.16 -0.97
N ASN A 319 -18.38 -1.06 -1.85
CA ASN A 319 -18.33 -2.50 -1.59
C ASN A 319 -16.90 -3.06 -1.44
N TRP A 320 -15.85 -2.20 -1.54
CA TRP A 320 -14.48 -2.65 -1.49
C TRP A 320 -13.58 -1.62 -0.79
N SER A 321 -12.84 -2.07 0.19
CA SER A 321 -11.78 -1.31 0.86
C SER A 321 -10.49 -2.12 0.86
N GLU A 322 -9.37 -1.48 0.67
CA GLU A 322 -8.04 -2.11 0.60
C GLU A 322 -7.10 -1.54 1.65
N ALA A 323 -6.32 -2.40 2.31
CA ALA A 323 -5.28 -2.00 3.24
C ALA A 323 -4.07 -1.39 2.48
N ALA A 324 -4.30 -0.27 1.81
CA ALA A 324 -3.31 0.49 1.05
C ALA A 324 -3.57 1.99 1.18
N ILE A 325 -2.55 2.80 0.95
CA ILE A 325 -2.68 4.25 0.91
C ILE A 325 -3.25 4.64 -0.46
N ASP A 326 -4.39 5.30 -0.47
CA ASP A 326 -5.03 5.82 -1.68
C ASP A 326 -5.01 7.36 -1.74
N PRO A 327 -5.34 7.98 -2.89
CA PRO A 327 -5.31 9.43 -3.06
C PRO A 327 -6.26 10.18 -2.10
N GLU A 328 -7.42 9.61 -1.77
CA GLU A 328 -8.39 10.22 -0.86
C GLU A 328 -7.87 10.28 0.58
N MET A 329 -7.26 9.17 1.05
CA MET A 329 -6.58 9.15 2.36
C MET A 329 -5.51 10.24 2.45
N LEU A 330 -4.75 10.39 1.37
CA LEU A 330 -3.68 11.39 1.33
C LEU A 330 -4.25 12.81 1.41
N GLY A 331 -5.35 13.10 0.70
CA GLY A 331 -6.06 14.36 0.77
C GLY A 331 -6.47 14.69 2.21
N LYS A 332 -7.17 13.79 2.88
CA LYS A 332 -7.59 13.93 4.28
C LYS A 332 -6.41 14.11 5.24
N ALA A 333 -5.31 13.38 5.02
CA ALA A 333 -4.11 13.52 5.84
C ALA A 333 -3.48 14.90 5.72
N PHE A 334 -3.44 15.48 4.52
CA PHE A 334 -2.93 16.83 4.31
C PHE A 334 -3.84 17.91 4.87
N GLU A 335 -5.16 17.81 4.70
CA GLU A 335 -6.14 18.70 5.30
C GLU A 335 -5.96 18.76 6.83
N SER A 336 -5.93 17.60 7.49
CA SER A 336 -5.73 17.50 8.94
C SER A 336 -4.39 18.09 9.40
N LEU A 337 -3.32 17.94 8.61
CA LEU A 337 -2.01 18.55 8.92
C LEU A 337 -2.01 20.08 8.78
N MET A 338 -2.84 20.60 7.87
CA MET A 338 -2.98 22.06 7.71
C MET A 338 -3.85 22.67 8.79
N GLU A 339 -4.95 22.00 9.18
CA GLU A 339 -5.84 22.44 10.27
C GLU A 339 -5.15 22.44 11.63
N ALA A 340 -4.30 21.46 11.91
CA ALA A 340 -3.54 21.38 13.18
C ALA A 340 -2.53 22.53 13.36
N LYS A 341 -2.32 23.38 12.35
CA LYS A 341 -1.42 24.55 12.37
C LYS A 341 -2.14 25.89 12.59
N GLY A 342 -3.48 25.90 12.52
CA GLY A 342 -4.33 27.09 12.79
C GLY A 342 -4.68 27.18 14.27
#